data_ae172f917aee88f9f62e524960b175a5
#
_entry.id   ae172f917aee88f9f62e524960b175a5
#
_cell.length_a   1.000
_cell.length_b   1.000
_cell.length_c   1.000
_cell.angle_alpha   90.00
_cell.angle_beta   90.00
_cell.angle_gamma   90.00
#
_symmetry.space_group_name_H-M   'P 1'
#
loop_
_entity.id
_entity.type
_entity.pdbx_description
1 polymer ?
#
loop_
_entity_poly.entity_id
_entity_poly.type
_entity_poly.pdbx_seq_one_letter_code
_entity_poly.pdbx_strand_id
1 'polypeptide(L)'
;PDIDNFLFKAIQCHFETIILTNALLLNKQRIDMIKKGHIQLGISLDGMTSDTHDFIRGKGAFDKLIRILKILSLEDIKFSITCTINKKNLCQIDEIIDYSLNELGAQTLFLNRLRPMGRMNQNTNIVLSEQENDNVYKLYLNQKGKYNKRIILADDSALKSNSHDNKIVCAAGNSLIAIDENFNVYPCIYGIDNPEYKMGNLIDQNLDVIWKSSKWNIFRGNLTLEDLTDCRNCKLHAVCVMKNCRLKPVYEGRSFTSSISYCNK
;
A
#
# COMPACT_ATOMS: atom_id res chain seq x y z
N PRO A 1 -11.59 15.52 -11.26
CA PRO A 1 -12.07 16.92 -11.26
C PRO A 1 -12.17 17.46 -9.85
N ASP A 2 -12.57 16.67 -8.84
CA ASP A 2 -12.95 17.15 -7.52
C ASP A 2 -11.84 17.05 -6.46
N ILE A 3 -10.64 16.63 -6.82
CA ILE A 3 -9.53 16.43 -5.86
C ILE A 3 -9.23 17.71 -5.07
N ASP A 4 -9.32 18.88 -5.71
CA ASP A 4 -9.03 20.16 -5.06
C ASP A 4 -10.03 20.45 -3.92
N ASN A 5 -11.31 20.07 -4.11
CA ASN A 5 -12.34 20.18 -3.08
C ASN A 5 -12.09 19.18 -1.93
N PHE A 6 -11.69 17.95 -2.24
CA PHE A 6 -11.31 16.99 -1.21
C PHE A 6 -10.13 17.48 -0.38
N LEU A 7 -9.09 18.00 -1.01
CA LEU A 7 -7.92 18.57 -0.32
C LEU A 7 -8.32 19.73 0.58
N PHE A 8 -9.12 20.65 0.05
CA PHE A 8 -9.63 21.77 0.83
C PHE A 8 -10.41 21.31 2.07
N LYS A 9 -11.32 20.36 1.92
CA LYS A 9 -12.09 19.80 3.03
C LYS A 9 -11.23 19.03 4.02
N ALA A 10 -10.27 18.24 3.57
CA ALA A 10 -9.35 17.53 4.45
C ALA A 10 -8.55 18.51 5.32
N ILE A 11 -8.07 19.60 4.73
CA ILE A 11 -7.37 20.68 5.45
C ILE A 11 -8.29 21.36 6.46
N GLN A 12 -9.53 21.72 6.06
CA GLN A 12 -10.52 22.32 6.96
C GLN A 12 -10.86 21.45 8.16
N CYS A 13 -10.95 20.12 7.94
CA CYS A 13 -11.28 19.15 8.97
C CYS A 13 -10.06 18.67 9.76
N HIS A 14 -8.87 19.24 9.51
CA HIS A 14 -7.60 18.86 10.16
C HIS A 14 -7.26 17.37 10.07
N PHE A 15 -7.58 16.72 8.94
CA PHE A 15 -7.19 15.35 8.72
C PHE A 15 -5.68 15.25 8.45
N GLU A 16 -5.02 14.30 9.12
CA GLU A 16 -3.70 13.83 8.68
C GLU A 16 -3.87 13.13 7.33
N THR A 17 -3.42 13.79 6.27
CA THR A 17 -3.72 13.36 4.91
C THR A 17 -2.46 12.87 4.21
N ILE A 18 -2.56 11.70 3.59
CA ILE A 18 -1.53 11.14 2.69
C ILE A 18 -2.18 10.93 1.32
N ILE A 19 -1.55 11.47 0.27
CA ILE A 19 -1.99 11.26 -1.10
C ILE A 19 -1.03 10.31 -1.80
N LEU A 20 -1.55 9.16 -2.24
CA LEU A 20 -0.81 8.26 -3.12
C LEU A 20 -1.10 8.64 -4.58
N THR A 21 -0.08 9.01 -5.33
CA THR A 21 -0.26 9.60 -6.67
C THR A 21 0.88 9.24 -7.62
N ASN A 22 0.58 9.27 -8.93
CA ASN A 22 1.61 9.29 -9.98
C ASN A 22 2.19 10.71 -10.21
N ALA A 23 1.69 11.71 -9.47
CA ALA A 23 2.08 13.12 -9.49
C ALA A 23 1.86 13.87 -10.82
N LEU A 24 1.45 13.22 -11.93
CA LEU A 24 1.39 13.81 -13.27
C LEU A 24 0.41 14.99 -13.42
N LEU A 25 -0.51 15.16 -12.48
CA LEU A 25 -1.49 16.25 -12.45
C LEU A 25 -1.19 17.30 -11.35
N LEU A 26 -0.04 17.20 -10.69
CA LEU A 26 0.40 18.24 -9.75
C LEU A 26 0.76 19.52 -10.54
N ASN A 27 0.19 20.61 -10.12
CA ASN A 27 0.48 21.97 -10.61
C ASN A 27 0.82 22.87 -9.43
N LYS A 28 1.24 24.12 -9.69
CA LYS A 28 1.64 25.05 -8.65
C LYS A 28 0.56 25.25 -7.59
N GLN A 29 -0.70 25.41 -7.99
CA GLN A 29 -1.82 25.59 -7.05
C GLN A 29 -1.96 24.41 -6.08
N ARG A 30 -1.90 23.17 -6.59
CA ARG A 30 -1.98 21.95 -5.77
C ARG A 30 -0.77 21.79 -4.86
N ILE A 31 0.42 22.12 -5.37
CA ILE A 31 1.65 22.13 -4.58
C ILE A 31 1.53 23.11 -3.40
N ASP A 32 1.01 24.32 -3.63
CA ASP A 32 0.79 25.31 -2.58
C ASP A 32 -0.25 24.82 -1.54
N MET A 33 -1.32 24.17 -1.98
CA MET A 33 -2.31 23.56 -1.08
C MET A 33 -1.70 22.43 -0.24
N ILE A 34 -0.90 21.55 -0.85
CA ILE A 34 -0.20 20.45 -0.18
C ILE A 34 0.74 21.00 0.90
N LYS A 35 1.53 22.01 0.55
CA LYS A 35 2.45 22.67 1.48
C LYS A 35 1.71 23.31 2.65
N LYS A 36 0.67 24.11 2.35
CA LYS A 36 -0.16 24.80 3.36
C LYS A 36 -0.91 23.82 4.27
N GLY A 37 -1.38 22.70 3.72
CA GLY A 37 -2.13 21.69 4.46
C GLY A 37 -1.25 20.64 5.15
N HIS A 38 0.09 20.73 5.02
CA HIS A 38 1.02 19.71 5.52
C HIS A 38 0.69 18.29 5.04
N ILE A 39 0.15 18.19 3.81
CA ILE A 39 -0.25 16.91 3.21
C ILE A 39 0.98 16.13 2.79
N GLN A 40 1.05 14.87 3.18
CA GLN A 40 2.13 13.97 2.80
C GLN A 40 1.87 13.38 1.41
N LEU A 41 2.92 13.23 0.62
CA LEU A 41 2.84 12.61 -0.70
C LEU A 41 3.55 11.25 -0.70
N GLY A 42 2.85 10.24 -1.25
CA GLY A 42 3.45 8.97 -1.67
C GLY A 42 3.46 8.92 -3.19
N ILE A 43 4.63 9.04 -3.80
CA ILE A 43 4.77 9.20 -5.25
C ILE A 43 5.33 7.93 -5.86
N SER A 44 4.72 7.47 -6.95
CA SER A 44 5.14 6.25 -7.64
C SER A 44 6.31 6.52 -8.58
N LEU A 45 7.43 5.79 -8.38
CA LEU A 45 8.58 5.76 -9.28
C LEU A 45 8.97 4.29 -9.50
N ASP A 46 8.65 3.74 -10.67
CA ASP A 46 8.80 2.31 -10.97
C ASP A 46 9.94 2.03 -11.97
N GLY A 47 10.83 2.96 -12.22
CA GLY A 47 11.98 2.79 -13.10
C GLY A 47 12.81 4.06 -13.21
N MET A 48 14.08 3.91 -13.63
CA MET A 48 15.02 5.01 -13.83
C MET A 48 15.15 5.42 -15.31
N THR A 49 14.37 4.78 -16.17
CA THR A 49 14.28 5.13 -17.59
C THR A 49 12.82 5.22 -18.03
N SER A 50 12.57 5.95 -19.13
CA SER A 50 11.24 5.98 -19.74
C SER A 50 10.75 4.58 -20.12
N ASP A 51 11.61 3.71 -20.63
CA ASP A 51 11.23 2.36 -21.04
C ASP A 51 10.70 1.52 -19.86
N THR A 52 11.28 1.65 -18.68
CA THR A 52 10.87 0.88 -17.50
C THR A 52 9.68 1.52 -16.79
N HIS A 53 9.71 2.82 -16.59
CA HIS A 53 8.66 3.53 -15.88
C HIS A 53 7.37 3.63 -16.72
N ASP A 54 7.49 4.06 -17.97
CA ASP A 54 6.35 4.26 -18.86
C ASP A 54 5.65 2.95 -19.23
N PHE A 55 6.37 1.83 -19.22
CA PHE A 55 5.77 0.51 -19.42
C PHE A 55 4.60 0.24 -18.46
N ILE A 56 4.69 0.72 -17.21
CA ILE A 56 3.65 0.54 -16.20
C ILE A 56 2.74 1.76 -16.11
N ARG A 57 3.29 2.97 -16.24
CA ARG A 57 2.60 4.23 -15.93
C ARG A 57 2.07 4.97 -17.15
N GLY A 58 2.42 4.50 -18.35
CA GLY A 58 2.02 5.11 -19.60
C GLY A 58 3.07 6.04 -20.22
N LYS A 59 3.05 6.14 -21.54
CA LYS A 59 4.03 6.89 -22.33
C LYS A 59 4.18 8.35 -21.89
N GLY A 60 5.41 8.78 -21.67
CA GLY A 60 5.77 10.15 -21.28
C GLY A 60 5.53 10.45 -19.79
N ALA A 61 5.20 9.45 -18.97
CA ALA A 61 5.02 9.63 -17.53
C ALA A 61 6.35 9.90 -16.83
N PHE A 62 7.44 9.22 -17.25
CA PHE A 62 8.76 9.34 -16.62
C PHE A 62 9.28 10.78 -16.64
N ASP A 63 9.37 11.40 -17.81
CA ASP A 63 9.91 12.75 -17.95
C ASP A 63 9.10 13.82 -17.18
N LYS A 64 7.77 13.65 -17.14
CA LYS A 64 6.90 14.52 -16.36
C LYS A 64 7.14 14.33 -14.87
N LEU A 65 7.22 13.09 -14.42
CA LEU A 65 7.45 12.74 -13.02
C LEU A 65 8.78 13.31 -12.51
N ILE A 66 9.88 13.09 -13.25
CA ILE A 66 11.21 13.56 -12.84
C ILE A 66 11.23 15.09 -12.68
N ARG A 67 10.56 15.83 -13.59
CA ARG A 67 10.42 17.29 -13.45
C ARG A 67 9.67 17.68 -12.18
N ILE A 68 8.58 16.99 -11.88
CA ILE A 68 7.77 17.27 -10.69
C ILE A 68 8.55 16.93 -9.42
N LEU A 69 9.23 15.79 -9.37
CA LEU A 69 10.04 15.41 -8.20
C LEU A 69 11.14 16.43 -7.89
N LYS A 70 11.80 16.97 -8.92
CA LYS A 70 12.77 18.07 -8.76
C LYS A 70 12.12 19.33 -8.19
N ILE A 71 10.93 19.70 -8.65
CA ILE A 71 10.18 20.85 -8.10
C ILE A 71 9.83 20.62 -6.64
N LEU A 72 9.34 19.43 -6.28
CA LEU A 72 8.98 19.10 -4.89
C LEU A 72 10.20 19.17 -3.96
N SER A 73 11.35 18.67 -4.41
CA SER A 73 12.62 18.76 -3.66
C SER A 73 13.07 20.20 -3.47
N LEU A 74 13.00 21.05 -4.52
CA LEU A 74 13.36 22.46 -4.45
C LEU A 74 12.43 23.28 -3.55
N GLU A 75 11.15 22.93 -3.50
CA GLU A 75 10.14 23.57 -2.64
C GLU A 75 10.13 23.04 -1.20
N ASP A 76 11.06 22.15 -0.85
CA ASP A 76 11.13 21.47 0.47
C ASP A 76 9.83 20.76 0.87
N ILE A 77 9.15 20.17 -0.11
CA ILE A 77 7.94 19.40 0.15
C ILE A 77 8.31 17.99 0.53
N LYS A 78 7.80 17.55 1.67
CA LYS A 78 8.03 16.19 2.17
C LYS A 78 7.24 15.18 1.36
N PHE A 79 7.94 14.18 0.81
CA PHE A 79 7.31 13.07 0.09
C PHE A 79 8.05 11.77 0.35
N SER A 80 7.34 10.68 0.10
CA SER A 80 7.88 9.33 0.05
C SER A 80 7.78 8.80 -1.38
N ILE A 81 8.69 7.92 -1.75
CA ILE A 81 8.63 7.20 -3.02
C ILE A 81 8.07 5.81 -2.78
N THR A 82 7.24 5.34 -3.70
CA THR A 82 6.77 3.96 -3.76
C THR A 82 7.21 3.34 -5.08
N CYS A 83 7.97 2.25 -5.02
CA CYS A 83 8.39 1.49 -6.19
C CYS A 83 7.72 0.12 -6.19
N THR A 84 7.05 -0.24 -7.29
CA THR A 84 6.51 -1.57 -7.50
C THR A 84 7.51 -2.41 -8.28
N ILE A 85 8.22 -3.29 -7.55
CA ILE A 85 9.27 -4.15 -8.10
C ILE A 85 8.65 -5.23 -8.99
N ASN A 86 9.19 -5.38 -10.18
CA ASN A 86 8.80 -6.35 -11.19
C ASN A 86 10.01 -6.73 -12.07
N LYS A 87 9.86 -7.71 -12.96
CA LYS A 87 10.99 -8.16 -13.81
C LYS A 87 11.61 -7.07 -14.67
N LYS A 88 10.85 -6.04 -15.05
CA LYS A 88 11.34 -4.96 -15.93
C LYS A 88 12.27 -3.98 -15.21
N ASN A 89 12.03 -3.73 -13.90
CA ASN A 89 12.81 -2.76 -13.14
C ASN A 89 13.76 -3.41 -12.10
N LEU A 90 13.79 -4.73 -12.02
CA LEU A 90 14.59 -5.46 -11.02
C LEU A 90 16.07 -5.05 -11.01
N CYS A 91 16.66 -4.86 -12.18
CA CYS A 91 18.07 -4.44 -12.31
C CYS A 91 18.31 -2.96 -11.96
N GLN A 92 17.27 -2.15 -11.79
CA GLN A 92 17.37 -0.73 -11.48
C GLN A 92 17.07 -0.41 -10.00
N ILE A 93 16.82 -1.40 -9.16
CA ILE A 93 16.35 -1.18 -7.78
C ILE A 93 17.39 -0.43 -6.94
N ASP A 94 18.69 -0.75 -7.07
CA ASP A 94 19.75 -0.03 -6.36
C ASP A 94 19.83 1.44 -6.79
N GLU A 95 19.70 1.72 -8.08
CA GLU A 95 19.67 3.08 -8.64
C GLU A 95 18.42 3.85 -8.16
N ILE A 96 17.24 3.20 -8.15
CA ILE A 96 16.00 3.78 -7.60
C ILE A 96 16.16 4.13 -6.13
N ILE A 97 16.80 3.28 -5.34
CA ILE A 97 17.06 3.52 -3.91
C ILE A 97 17.95 4.75 -3.75
N ASP A 98 19.08 4.76 -4.44
CA ASP A 98 20.06 5.85 -4.30
C ASP A 98 19.48 7.19 -4.76
N TYR A 99 18.88 7.23 -5.94
CA TYR A 99 18.23 8.41 -6.49
C TYR A 99 17.12 8.95 -5.58
N SER A 100 16.23 8.06 -5.12
CA SER A 100 15.11 8.46 -4.26
C SER A 100 15.55 9.05 -2.93
N LEU A 101 16.50 8.38 -2.26
CA LEU A 101 16.85 8.72 -0.89
C LEU A 101 17.98 9.77 -0.78
N ASN A 102 18.93 9.79 -1.73
CA ASN A 102 20.08 10.68 -1.67
C ASN A 102 19.91 11.90 -2.58
N GLU A 103 19.47 11.72 -3.84
CA GLU A 103 19.38 12.84 -4.77
C GLU A 103 18.07 13.63 -4.60
N LEU A 104 16.93 12.93 -4.51
CA LEU A 104 15.62 13.59 -4.35
C LEU A 104 15.30 13.95 -2.90
N GLY A 105 15.98 13.37 -1.93
CA GLY A 105 15.73 13.61 -0.52
C GLY A 105 14.38 13.05 -0.01
N ALA A 106 13.83 12.03 -0.67
CA ALA A 106 12.61 11.39 -0.20
C ALA A 106 12.74 10.92 1.25
N GLN A 107 11.71 11.12 2.06
CA GLN A 107 11.74 10.71 3.47
C GLN A 107 11.85 9.20 3.62
N THR A 108 11.09 8.47 2.80
CA THR A 108 11.01 7.01 2.82
C THR A 108 10.83 6.48 1.41
N LEU A 109 11.46 5.35 1.13
CA LEU A 109 11.20 4.54 -0.04
C LEU A 109 10.48 3.25 0.36
N PHE A 110 9.28 3.07 -0.18
CA PHE A 110 8.50 1.84 -0.05
C PHE A 110 8.74 0.96 -1.26
N LEU A 111 9.27 -0.22 -1.03
CA LEU A 111 9.44 -1.27 -2.03
C LEU A 111 8.27 -2.24 -1.94
N ASN A 112 7.45 -2.31 -2.98
CA ASN A 112 6.32 -3.23 -3.08
C ASN A 112 6.63 -4.27 -4.15
N ARG A 113 6.49 -5.55 -3.86
CA ARG A 113 6.56 -6.58 -4.89
C ARG A 113 5.28 -6.56 -5.72
N LEU A 114 5.43 -6.59 -7.04
CA LEU A 114 4.29 -6.66 -7.95
C LEU A 114 3.48 -7.92 -7.67
N ARG A 115 2.18 -7.76 -7.57
CA ARG A 115 1.21 -8.85 -7.44
C ARG A 115 0.19 -8.78 -8.56
N PRO A 116 -0.31 -9.91 -9.05
CA PRO A 116 -1.36 -9.94 -10.05
C PRO A 116 -2.68 -9.48 -9.43
N MET A 117 -2.90 -8.17 -9.36
CA MET A 117 -4.06 -7.53 -8.75
C MET A 117 -4.64 -6.46 -9.68
N GLY A 118 -5.96 -6.31 -9.68
CA GLY A 118 -6.65 -5.30 -10.49
C GLY A 118 -6.31 -5.47 -11.97
N ARG A 119 -5.92 -4.39 -12.63
CA ARG A 119 -5.56 -4.38 -14.07
C ARG A 119 -4.39 -5.31 -14.44
N MET A 120 -3.58 -5.73 -13.46
CA MET A 120 -2.43 -6.62 -13.68
C MET A 120 -2.79 -8.10 -13.73
N ASN A 121 -4.03 -8.51 -13.42
CA ASN A 121 -4.46 -9.91 -13.49
C ASN A 121 -4.23 -10.56 -14.87
N GLN A 122 -4.13 -9.75 -15.93
CA GLN A 122 -3.93 -10.21 -17.32
C GLN A 122 -2.45 -10.24 -17.75
N ASN A 123 -1.52 -9.72 -16.93
CA ASN A 123 -0.11 -9.56 -17.33
C ASN A 123 0.85 -10.13 -16.28
N THR A 124 0.79 -11.44 -16.09
CA THR A 124 1.61 -12.16 -15.07
C THR A 124 3.08 -12.31 -15.46
N ASN A 125 3.46 -12.03 -16.72
CA ASN A 125 4.82 -12.27 -17.24
C ASN A 125 5.90 -11.41 -16.56
N ILE A 126 5.52 -10.32 -15.90
CA ILE A 126 6.45 -9.43 -15.20
C ILE A 126 6.46 -9.63 -13.68
N VAL A 127 5.68 -10.58 -13.17
CA VAL A 127 5.69 -10.97 -11.75
C VAL A 127 7.00 -11.71 -11.47
N LEU A 128 7.62 -11.40 -10.32
CA LEU A 128 8.87 -12.02 -9.91
C LEU A 128 8.66 -13.51 -9.60
N SER A 129 9.62 -14.35 -10.01
CA SER A 129 9.75 -15.72 -9.55
C SER A 129 10.12 -15.77 -8.06
N GLU A 130 10.05 -16.95 -7.46
CA GLU A 130 10.46 -17.16 -6.07
C GLU A 130 11.93 -16.79 -5.84
N GLN A 131 12.83 -17.23 -6.73
CA GLN A 131 14.25 -16.89 -6.68
C GLN A 131 14.52 -15.38 -6.81
N GLU A 132 13.80 -14.69 -7.70
CA GLU A 132 13.91 -13.24 -7.84
C GLU A 132 13.39 -12.52 -6.57
N ASN A 133 12.32 -13.01 -5.95
CA ASN A 133 11.81 -12.48 -4.68
C ASN A 133 12.84 -12.63 -3.54
N ASP A 134 13.54 -13.77 -3.47
CA ASP A 134 14.61 -13.98 -2.49
C ASP A 134 15.79 -13.03 -2.72
N ASN A 135 16.14 -12.78 -3.98
CA ASN A 135 17.19 -11.82 -4.33
C ASN A 135 16.80 -10.40 -3.92
N VAL A 136 15.54 -9.98 -4.16
CA VAL A 136 15.01 -8.68 -3.69
C VAL A 136 15.10 -8.58 -2.17
N TYR A 137 14.78 -9.65 -1.45
CA TYR A 137 14.86 -9.64 0.01
C TYR A 137 16.29 -9.49 0.51
N LYS A 138 17.26 -10.20 -0.09
CA LYS A 138 18.69 -10.06 0.23
C LYS A 138 19.19 -8.64 -0.05
N LEU A 139 18.85 -8.08 -1.22
CA LEU A 139 19.17 -6.71 -1.58
C LEU A 139 18.60 -5.73 -0.55
N TYR A 140 17.32 -5.87 -0.19
CA TYR A 140 16.68 -5.04 0.82
C TYR A 140 17.42 -5.10 2.17
N LEU A 141 17.79 -6.30 2.65
CA LEU A 141 18.52 -6.45 3.92
C LEU A 141 19.87 -5.71 3.90
N ASN A 142 20.60 -5.79 2.78
CA ASN A 142 21.86 -5.07 2.60
C ASN A 142 21.65 -3.55 2.63
N GLN A 143 20.64 -3.06 1.92
CA GLN A 143 20.33 -1.62 1.85
C GLN A 143 19.74 -1.09 3.17
N LYS A 144 19.01 -1.92 3.92
CA LYS A 144 18.47 -1.56 5.24
C LYS A 144 19.56 -1.19 6.23
N GLY A 145 20.73 -1.83 6.16
CA GLY A 145 21.90 -1.45 6.97
C GLY A 145 22.37 -0.01 6.71
N LYS A 146 22.34 0.43 5.45
CA LYS A 146 22.76 1.78 5.01
C LYS A 146 21.69 2.84 5.29
N TYR A 147 20.42 2.54 4.98
CA TYR A 147 19.33 3.53 4.99
C TYR A 147 18.36 3.42 6.17
N ASN A 148 18.51 2.37 7.01
CA ASN A 148 17.72 2.15 8.22
C ASN A 148 16.19 2.21 7.94
N LYS A 149 15.48 3.05 8.70
CA LYS A 149 14.01 3.21 8.59
C LYS A 149 13.55 3.92 7.32
N ARG A 150 14.47 4.48 6.53
CA ARG A 150 14.13 5.18 5.28
C ARG A 150 13.81 4.24 4.12
N ILE A 151 14.12 2.95 4.23
CA ILE A 151 13.74 1.94 3.24
C ILE A 151 12.84 0.89 3.90
N ILE A 152 11.72 0.60 3.28
CA ILE A 152 10.71 -0.33 3.79
C ILE A 152 10.31 -1.28 2.67
N LEU A 153 10.52 -2.57 2.87
CA LEU A 153 9.89 -3.59 2.04
C LEU A 153 8.51 -3.89 2.63
N ALA A 154 7.46 -3.70 1.86
CA ALA A 154 6.07 -3.72 2.37
C ALA A 154 5.70 -5.00 3.12
N ASP A 155 6.32 -6.13 2.75
CA ASP A 155 6.08 -7.43 3.39
C ASP A 155 6.95 -7.68 4.63
N ASP A 156 8.04 -6.93 4.83
CA ASP A 156 8.94 -7.10 6.00
C ASP A 156 8.32 -6.53 7.29
N SER A 157 7.44 -5.54 7.16
CA SER A 157 6.66 -5.04 8.30
C SER A 157 5.73 -6.11 8.88
N ALA A 158 5.49 -7.17 8.12
CA ALA A 158 4.63 -8.29 8.49
C ALA A 158 5.20 -9.22 9.59
N LEU A 159 6.47 -9.12 9.93
CA LEU A 159 7.13 -10.03 10.88
C LEU A 159 7.31 -9.45 12.30
N LYS A 160 6.72 -8.31 12.62
CA LYS A 160 6.91 -7.64 13.91
C LYS A 160 5.62 -7.55 14.72
N SER A 161 5.07 -8.68 15.11
CA SER A 161 4.07 -8.70 16.18
C SER A 161 4.69 -9.36 17.42
N ASN A 162 4.82 -8.60 18.50
CA ASN A 162 5.14 -9.14 19.81
C ASN A 162 3.90 -9.69 20.56
N SER A 163 2.79 -9.91 19.87
CA SER A 163 1.59 -10.45 20.50
C SER A 163 1.69 -11.97 20.59
N HIS A 164 2.00 -12.47 21.78
CA HIS A 164 1.80 -13.88 22.17
C HIS A 164 0.31 -14.23 22.31
N ASP A 165 -0.58 -13.35 21.86
CA ASP A 165 -2.01 -13.52 21.97
C ASP A 165 -2.51 -14.38 20.81
N ASN A 166 -3.29 -15.40 21.11
CA ASN A 166 -3.95 -16.26 20.12
C ASN A 166 -5.07 -15.53 19.36
N LYS A 167 -5.43 -14.31 19.76
CA LYS A 167 -6.44 -13.51 19.09
C LYS A 167 -5.96 -13.00 17.73
N ILE A 168 -6.86 -13.06 16.76
CA ILE A 168 -6.66 -12.43 15.45
C ILE A 168 -7.17 -11.00 15.50
N VAL A 169 -6.28 -10.03 15.41
CA VAL A 169 -6.60 -8.60 15.46
C VAL A 169 -6.40 -7.97 14.10
N CYS A 170 -7.49 -7.70 13.41
CA CYS A 170 -7.48 -6.97 12.15
C CYS A 170 -7.83 -5.49 12.39
N ALA A 171 -7.16 -4.56 11.69
CA ALA A 171 -7.54 -3.15 11.72
C ALA A 171 -8.90 -2.87 11.06
N ALA A 172 -9.30 -3.73 10.11
CA ALA A 172 -10.59 -3.65 9.43
C ALA A 172 -11.75 -3.68 10.42
N GLY A 173 -12.65 -2.70 10.34
CA GLY A 173 -13.79 -2.56 11.24
C GLY A 173 -13.47 -2.16 12.67
N ASN A 174 -12.19 -2.04 13.05
CA ASN A 174 -11.74 -1.56 14.36
C ASN A 174 -11.17 -0.15 14.29
N SER A 175 -10.24 0.12 13.35
CA SER A 175 -9.60 1.42 13.16
C SER A 175 -9.43 1.78 11.67
N LEU A 176 -9.87 0.93 10.77
CA LEU A 176 -9.69 1.08 9.33
C LEU A 176 -11.00 0.81 8.60
N ILE A 177 -11.31 1.67 7.64
CA ILE A 177 -12.28 1.44 6.56
C ILE A 177 -11.64 1.84 5.23
N ALA A 178 -12.19 1.33 4.13
CA ALA A 178 -11.93 1.81 2.79
C ALA A 178 -13.24 2.33 2.18
N ILE A 179 -13.15 3.37 1.35
CA ILE A 179 -14.29 3.95 0.64
C ILE A 179 -13.89 4.00 -0.83
N ASP A 180 -14.73 3.47 -1.71
CA ASP A 180 -14.51 3.53 -3.16
C ASP A 180 -15.05 4.84 -3.77
N GLU A 181 -14.86 5.02 -5.07
CA GLU A 181 -15.31 6.20 -5.82
C GLU A 181 -16.83 6.33 -5.90
N ASN A 182 -17.58 5.28 -5.58
CA ASN A 182 -19.04 5.25 -5.52
C ASN A 182 -19.57 5.41 -4.09
N PHE A 183 -18.71 5.81 -3.15
CA PHE A 183 -19.01 5.98 -1.73
C PHE A 183 -19.43 4.69 -1.01
N ASN A 184 -19.13 3.51 -1.57
CA ASN A 184 -19.30 2.26 -0.87
C ASN A 184 -18.22 2.10 0.21
N VAL A 185 -18.65 1.63 1.37
CA VAL A 185 -17.76 1.40 2.53
C VAL A 185 -17.39 -0.07 2.60
N TYR A 186 -16.09 -0.34 2.74
CA TYR A 186 -15.49 -1.67 2.86
C TYR A 186 -14.56 -1.75 4.08
N PRO A 187 -14.25 -2.95 4.58
CA PRO A 187 -13.34 -3.12 5.72
C PRO A 187 -11.91 -2.64 5.46
N CYS A 188 -11.39 -2.84 4.26
CA CYS A 188 -10.09 -2.39 3.79
C CYS A 188 -10.02 -2.49 2.26
N ILE A 189 -8.86 -2.12 1.68
CA ILE A 189 -8.64 -2.15 0.23
C ILE A 189 -8.81 -3.55 -0.40
N TYR A 190 -8.58 -4.63 0.33
CA TYR A 190 -8.78 -6.00 -0.16
C TYR A 190 -10.25 -6.43 -0.20
N GLY A 191 -11.14 -5.65 0.37
CA GLY A 191 -12.59 -5.88 0.29
C GLY A 191 -13.27 -5.09 -0.82
N ILE A 192 -12.58 -4.11 -1.43
CA ILE A 192 -13.13 -3.31 -2.52
C ILE A 192 -13.50 -4.23 -3.69
N ASP A 193 -14.60 -3.92 -4.38
CA ASP A 193 -15.17 -4.68 -5.49
C ASP A 193 -15.74 -6.08 -5.12
N ASN A 194 -15.70 -6.46 -3.84
CA ASN A 194 -16.36 -7.68 -3.40
C ASN A 194 -17.69 -7.34 -2.69
N PRO A 195 -18.85 -7.65 -3.30
CA PRO A 195 -20.16 -7.31 -2.74
C PRO A 195 -20.43 -7.90 -1.34
N GLU A 196 -19.82 -9.04 -1.03
CA GLU A 196 -19.96 -9.71 0.28
C GLU A 196 -19.41 -8.83 1.42
N TYR A 197 -18.36 -8.06 1.14
CA TYR A 197 -17.71 -7.18 2.12
C TYR A 197 -18.13 -5.73 2.01
N LYS A 198 -19.16 -5.41 1.24
CA LYS A 198 -19.78 -4.08 1.24
C LYS A 198 -20.55 -3.85 2.53
N MET A 199 -20.06 -2.94 3.38
CA MET A 199 -20.66 -2.63 4.68
C MET A 199 -21.85 -1.68 4.58
N GLY A 200 -21.84 -0.76 3.61
CA GLY A 200 -22.88 0.21 3.35
C GLY A 200 -22.48 1.19 2.25
N ASN A 201 -23.26 2.24 2.07
CA ASN A 201 -22.97 3.33 1.14
C ASN A 201 -23.25 4.68 1.82
N LEU A 202 -22.31 5.63 1.71
CA LEU A 202 -22.39 6.94 2.38
C LEU A 202 -23.37 7.91 1.72
N ILE A 203 -23.87 7.61 0.51
CA ILE A 203 -24.95 8.37 -0.12
C ILE A 203 -26.28 8.05 0.59
N ASP A 204 -26.46 6.78 0.98
CA ASP A 204 -27.73 6.29 1.52
C ASP A 204 -27.78 6.31 3.05
N GLN A 205 -26.60 6.28 3.72
CA GLN A 205 -26.50 6.07 5.15
C GLN A 205 -25.37 6.91 5.77
N ASN A 206 -25.57 7.39 6.98
CA ASN A 206 -24.51 8.01 7.77
C ASN A 206 -23.45 6.97 8.19
N LEU A 207 -22.18 7.40 8.27
CA LEU A 207 -21.07 6.55 8.68
C LEU A 207 -21.30 5.87 10.03
N ASP A 208 -21.91 6.55 11.00
CA ASP A 208 -22.22 5.99 12.32
C ASP A 208 -23.18 4.77 12.23
N VAL A 209 -24.17 4.84 11.35
CA VAL A 209 -25.09 3.72 11.10
C VAL A 209 -24.35 2.54 10.51
N ILE A 210 -23.53 2.81 9.48
CA ILE A 210 -22.69 1.80 8.83
C ILE A 210 -21.73 1.19 9.86
N TRP A 211 -21.04 2.02 10.65
CA TRP A 211 -20.04 1.58 11.63
C TRP A 211 -20.60 0.72 12.76
N LYS A 212 -21.86 0.96 13.16
CA LYS A 212 -22.56 0.19 14.21
C LYS A 212 -23.21 -1.08 13.69
N SER A 213 -23.21 -1.33 12.39
CA SER A 213 -23.83 -2.51 11.78
C SER A 213 -23.19 -3.83 12.28
N SER A 214 -23.99 -4.86 12.45
CA SER A 214 -23.54 -6.22 12.78
C SER A 214 -22.67 -6.87 11.69
N LYS A 215 -22.68 -6.36 10.47
CA LYS A 215 -21.81 -6.81 9.38
C LYS A 215 -20.31 -6.78 9.74
N TRP A 216 -19.91 -5.88 10.65
CA TRP A 216 -18.54 -5.78 11.13
C TRP A 216 -18.11 -6.88 12.09
N ASN A 217 -19.04 -7.68 12.60
CA ASN A 217 -18.76 -8.67 13.64
C ASN A 217 -17.73 -9.72 13.21
N ILE A 218 -17.65 -10.04 11.91
CA ILE A 218 -16.65 -10.97 11.38
C ILE A 218 -15.21 -10.44 11.52
N PHE A 219 -15.02 -9.11 11.63
CA PHE A 219 -13.74 -8.45 11.85
C PHE A 219 -13.51 -8.07 13.31
N ARG A 220 -14.58 -7.81 14.06
CA ARG A 220 -14.57 -7.41 15.47
C ARG A 220 -14.75 -8.57 16.43
N GLY A 221 -15.05 -9.75 15.88
CA GLY A 221 -15.32 -10.94 16.68
C GLY A 221 -14.09 -11.54 17.32
N ASN A 222 -14.30 -12.60 18.05
CA ASN A 222 -13.25 -13.33 18.78
C ASN A 222 -12.57 -14.38 17.90
N LEU A 223 -12.17 -14.01 16.67
CA LEU A 223 -11.40 -14.91 15.82
C LEU A 223 -10.07 -15.21 16.49
N THR A 224 -9.76 -16.48 16.62
CA THR A 224 -8.53 -16.98 17.25
C THR A 224 -7.65 -17.69 16.23
N LEU A 225 -6.43 -18.02 16.62
CA LEU A 225 -5.52 -18.81 15.79
C LEU A 225 -6.10 -20.17 15.43
N GLU A 226 -6.89 -20.78 16.32
CA GLU A 226 -7.52 -22.10 16.11
C GLU A 226 -8.52 -22.09 14.95
N ASP A 227 -9.15 -20.93 14.67
CA ASP A 227 -10.07 -20.76 13.56
C ASP A 227 -9.37 -20.71 12.19
N LEU A 228 -8.04 -20.58 12.18
CA LEU A 228 -7.26 -20.43 10.95
C LEU A 228 -6.76 -21.79 10.44
N THR A 229 -7.26 -22.21 9.29
CA THR A 229 -6.96 -23.53 8.72
C THR A 229 -5.48 -23.78 8.51
N ASP A 230 -4.74 -22.82 8.01
CA ASP A 230 -3.32 -22.95 7.66
C ASP A 230 -2.37 -22.47 8.76
N CYS A 231 -2.80 -21.47 9.54
CA CYS A 231 -1.92 -20.78 10.48
C CYS A 231 -1.87 -21.42 11.87
N ARG A 232 -2.88 -22.18 12.28
CA ARG A 232 -2.98 -22.80 13.61
C ARG A 232 -1.78 -23.68 13.97
N ASN A 233 -1.22 -24.38 12.99
CA ASN A 233 -0.07 -25.28 13.17
C ASN A 233 1.27 -24.66 12.69
N CYS A 234 1.28 -23.37 12.32
CA CYS A 234 2.46 -22.70 11.79
C CYS A 234 3.44 -22.37 12.92
N LYS A 235 4.70 -22.78 12.78
CA LYS A 235 5.76 -22.49 13.78
C LYS A 235 6.05 -20.99 13.94
N LEU A 236 5.72 -20.19 12.94
CA LEU A 236 5.94 -18.73 12.94
C LEU A 236 4.71 -17.92 13.42
N HIS A 237 3.63 -18.57 13.85
CA HIS A 237 2.39 -17.89 14.19
C HIS A 237 2.59 -16.79 15.26
N ALA A 238 3.46 -17.01 16.25
CA ALA A 238 3.68 -16.06 17.33
C ALA A 238 4.24 -14.70 16.85
N VAL A 239 5.07 -14.70 15.80
CA VAL A 239 5.73 -13.49 15.27
C VAL A 239 5.11 -12.99 13.97
N CYS A 240 4.20 -13.74 13.37
CA CYS A 240 3.63 -13.43 12.07
C CYS A 240 2.40 -12.52 12.19
N VAL A 241 2.50 -11.24 11.76
CA VAL A 241 1.34 -10.33 11.71
C VAL A 241 0.40 -10.62 10.55
N MET A 242 0.86 -11.34 9.50
CA MET A 242 0.03 -11.65 8.33
C MET A 242 -1.11 -12.60 8.66
N LYS A 243 -1.01 -13.37 9.76
CA LYS A 243 -2.13 -14.15 10.30
C LYS A 243 -3.36 -13.29 10.58
N ASN A 244 -3.17 -12.01 10.86
CA ASN A 244 -4.25 -11.06 11.17
C ASN A 244 -4.97 -10.54 9.91
N CYS A 245 -4.37 -10.64 8.72
CA CYS A 245 -4.98 -10.16 7.48
C CYS A 245 -5.96 -11.20 6.93
N ARG A 246 -7.24 -10.95 7.06
CA ARG A 246 -8.29 -11.92 6.67
C ARG A 246 -8.82 -11.71 5.26
N LEU A 247 -8.82 -10.49 4.75
CA LEU A 247 -9.32 -10.22 3.39
C LEU A 247 -8.29 -10.42 2.29
N LYS A 248 -7.00 -10.41 2.61
CA LYS A 248 -5.97 -10.67 1.60
C LYS A 248 -6.05 -12.10 1.03
N PRO A 249 -6.17 -13.17 1.84
CA PRO A 249 -6.44 -14.51 1.31
C PRO A 249 -7.69 -14.55 0.42
N VAL A 250 -8.79 -13.90 0.84
CA VAL A 250 -10.03 -13.85 0.05
C VAL A 250 -9.80 -13.16 -1.29
N TYR A 251 -9.11 -12.03 -1.29
CA TYR A 251 -8.73 -11.33 -2.51
C TYR A 251 -7.88 -12.20 -3.47
N GLU A 252 -7.05 -13.10 -2.92
CA GLU A 252 -6.24 -14.08 -3.63
C GLU A 252 -7.03 -15.34 -4.03
N GLY A 253 -8.36 -15.34 -3.91
CA GLY A 253 -9.25 -16.47 -4.25
C GLY A 253 -9.22 -17.62 -3.23
N ARG A 254 -8.74 -17.37 -2.01
CA ARG A 254 -8.68 -18.35 -0.91
C ARG A 254 -9.78 -18.07 0.12
N SER A 255 -9.93 -18.94 1.11
CA SER A 255 -10.92 -18.73 2.16
C SER A 255 -10.49 -17.66 3.17
N PHE A 256 -11.46 -17.09 3.89
CA PHE A 256 -11.24 -16.13 4.96
C PHE A 256 -10.35 -16.67 6.09
N THR A 257 -10.31 -17.98 6.31
CA THR A 257 -9.50 -18.65 7.34
C THR A 257 -8.14 -19.12 6.82
N SER A 258 -7.89 -19.01 5.52
CA SER A 258 -6.61 -19.44 4.91
C SER A 258 -5.46 -18.49 5.20
N SER A 259 -4.24 -18.96 4.97
CA SER A 259 -3.05 -18.11 4.86
C SER A 259 -3.03 -17.35 3.53
N ILE A 260 -2.18 -16.32 3.44
CA ILE A 260 -1.88 -15.62 2.19
C ILE A 260 -1.11 -16.52 1.23
N SER A 261 -1.21 -16.27 -0.08
CA SER A 261 -0.67 -17.16 -1.14
C SER A 261 0.85 -17.39 -1.09
N TYR A 262 1.62 -16.39 -0.64
CA TYR A 262 3.09 -16.48 -0.53
C TYR A 262 3.57 -16.83 0.90
N CYS A 263 2.72 -17.40 1.71
CA CYS A 263 3.10 -17.95 3.00
C CYS A 263 3.83 -19.28 2.78
N ASN A 264 5.15 -19.22 2.59
CA ASN A 264 6.00 -20.40 2.59
C ASN A 264 6.17 -20.85 4.03
N LYS A 265 5.60 -22.01 4.34
CA LYS A 265 5.67 -22.65 5.66
C LYS A 265 7.03 -23.28 5.88
#